data_528c47e38c2cd73dc2ade01361b0ac45
#
_entry.id   528c47e38c2cd73dc2ade01361b0ac45
#
_cell.length_a   1.000
_cell.length_b   1.000
_cell.length_c   1.000
_cell.angle_alpha   90.00
_cell.angle_beta   90.00
_cell.angle_gamma   90.00
#
_symmetry.space_group_name_H-M   'P 1'
#
loop_
_entity.id
_entity.type
_entity.pdbx_description
1 polymer ?
#
loop_
_entity_poly.entity_id
_entity_poly.type
_entity_poly.pdbx_seq_one_letter_code
_entity_poly.pdbx_strand_id
1 'polypeptide(L)'
;MEFKRTYYSHELLKLNCAHIHGRKILAKPILLLSIITAIEEKVVTENKFVWSKEDDSFNRLEEIYKDLYLGYIPNEYQTPLFKPFFHLKHEGFWHLDVKDKDNIPKTSSICFLRNELNYAYLDPSLWDLLQYPEVREEYKQLIIDFFLKPKND
;
A
#
# COMPACT_ATOMS: atom_id res chain seq x y z
N MET A 1 -6.59 20.77 -7.94
CA MET A 1 -6.23 19.98 -6.75
C MET A 1 -7.42 19.33 -6.09
N GLU A 2 -8.51 20.08 -5.86
CA GLU A 2 -9.73 19.56 -5.22
C GLU A 2 -10.35 18.40 -5.99
N PHE A 3 -10.40 18.48 -7.32
CA PHE A 3 -10.96 17.41 -8.13
C PHE A 3 -10.18 16.10 -7.94
N LYS A 4 -8.85 16.16 -7.99
CA LYS A 4 -8.01 14.97 -7.82
C LYS A 4 -8.07 14.43 -6.38
N ARG A 5 -8.13 15.33 -5.41
CA ARG A 5 -8.25 14.93 -4.00
C ARG A 5 -9.54 14.15 -3.77
N THR A 6 -10.66 14.62 -4.33
CA THR A 6 -11.94 13.92 -4.25
C THR A 6 -11.89 12.60 -5.00
N TYR A 7 -11.31 12.59 -6.20
CA TYR A 7 -11.20 11.38 -7.01
C TYR A 7 -10.48 10.27 -6.24
N TYR A 8 -9.30 10.57 -5.68
CA TYR A 8 -8.53 9.54 -4.97
C TYR A 8 -9.15 9.16 -3.63
N SER A 9 -9.88 10.07 -2.98
CA SER A 9 -10.60 9.70 -1.76
C SER A 9 -11.61 8.58 -2.04
N HIS A 10 -12.24 8.60 -3.22
CA HIS A 10 -13.15 7.54 -3.65
C HIS A 10 -12.39 6.28 -4.07
N GLU A 11 -11.30 6.45 -4.84
CA GLU A 11 -10.54 5.30 -5.33
C GLU A 11 -9.91 4.49 -4.20
N LEU A 12 -9.43 5.14 -3.16
CA LEU A 12 -8.84 4.44 -2.01
C LEU A 12 -9.86 3.58 -1.26
N LEU A 13 -11.14 3.90 -1.35
CA LEU A 13 -12.19 3.11 -0.69
C LEU A 13 -12.73 1.98 -1.56
N LYS A 14 -12.30 1.87 -2.81
CA LYS A 14 -12.72 0.81 -3.74
C LYS A 14 -11.78 -0.37 -3.79
N LEU A 15 -10.88 -0.50 -2.83
CA LEU A 15 -9.90 -1.57 -2.81
C LEU A 15 -10.57 -2.95 -2.86
N ASN A 16 -10.12 -3.77 -3.79
CA ASN A 16 -10.59 -5.14 -3.90
C ASN A 16 -9.81 -6.04 -2.95
N CYS A 17 -10.36 -6.29 -1.78
CA CYS A 17 -9.73 -7.12 -0.76
C CYS A 17 -10.14 -8.58 -0.94
N ALA A 18 -9.18 -9.48 -0.84
CA ALA A 18 -9.46 -10.91 -0.89
C ALA A 18 -10.26 -11.36 0.34
N HIS A 19 -10.96 -12.48 0.19
CA HIS A 19 -11.69 -13.10 1.30
C HIS A 19 -11.19 -14.53 1.48
N ILE A 20 -10.89 -14.91 2.72
CA ILE A 20 -10.47 -16.27 3.06
C ILE A 20 -11.33 -16.73 4.23
N HIS A 21 -12.03 -17.85 4.04
CA HIS A 21 -12.94 -18.41 5.07
C HIS A 21 -13.95 -17.38 5.58
N GLY A 22 -14.52 -16.57 4.66
CA GLY A 22 -15.49 -15.57 5.01
C GLY A 22 -14.92 -14.28 5.60
N ARG A 23 -13.60 -14.21 5.80
CA ARG A 23 -12.93 -13.04 6.34
C ARG A 23 -12.29 -12.20 5.25
N LYS A 24 -12.49 -10.89 5.34
CA LYS A 24 -11.86 -9.93 4.44
C LYS A 24 -10.40 -9.75 4.83
N ILE A 25 -9.49 -9.91 3.86
CA ILE A 25 -8.07 -9.72 4.07
C ILE A 25 -7.74 -8.24 3.91
N LEU A 26 -7.27 -7.60 4.96
CA LEU A 26 -7.06 -6.15 5.01
C LEU A 26 -5.63 -5.72 4.70
N ALA A 27 -4.88 -6.58 4.01
CA ALA A 27 -3.48 -6.28 3.68
C ALA A 27 -3.31 -5.04 2.82
N LYS A 28 -4.18 -4.82 1.81
CA LYS A 28 -4.09 -3.64 0.95
C LYS A 28 -4.35 -2.34 1.70
N PRO A 29 -5.41 -2.21 2.53
CA PRO A 29 -5.59 -1.02 3.37
C PRO A 29 -4.41 -0.78 4.32
N ILE A 30 -3.87 -1.83 4.93
CA ILE A 30 -2.71 -1.72 5.82
C ILE A 30 -1.49 -1.23 5.03
N LEU A 31 -1.26 -1.74 3.82
CA LEU A 31 -0.16 -1.28 2.99
C LEU A 31 -0.32 0.20 2.62
N LEU A 32 -1.51 0.63 2.21
CA LEU A 32 -1.75 2.05 1.90
C LEU A 32 -1.46 2.94 3.10
N LEU A 33 -1.93 2.55 4.27
CA LEU A 33 -1.65 3.28 5.50
C LEU A 33 -0.15 3.33 5.78
N SER A 34 0.55 2.23 5.51
CA SER A 34 2.01 2.15 5.68
C SER A 34 2.74 3.08 4.73
N ILE A 35 2.30 3.14 3.46
CA ILE A 35 2.89 4.03 2.45
C ILE A 35 2.72 5.49 2.88
N ILE A 36 1.52 5.88 3.30
CA ILE A 36 1.25 7.25 3.76
C ILE A 36 2.13 7.58 4.97
N THR A 37 2.26 6.66 5.91
CA THR A 37 3.09 6.83 7.09
C THR A 37 4.57 6.97 6.71
N ALA A 38 5.06 6.18 5.76
CA ALA A 38 6.44 6.25 5.30
C ALA A 38 6.74 7.60 4.63
N ILE A 39 5.78 8.15 3.89
CA ILE A 39 5.91 9.49 3.31
C ILE A 39 5.96 10.54 4.42
N GLU A 40 5.08 10.42 5.40
CA GLU A 40 5.00 11.34 6.55
C GLU A 40 6.31 11.35 7.34
N GLU A 41 6.91 10.18 7.56
CA GLU A 41 8.18 10.05 8.26
C GLU A 41 9.40 10.42 7.40
N LYS A 42 9.18 10.75 6.14
CA LYS A 42 10.23 11.07 5.16
C LYS A 42 11.19 9.89 4.92
N VAL A 43 10.70 8.70 5.13
CA VAL A 43 11.42 7.47 4.82
C VAL A 43 11.49 7.29 3.30
N VAL A 44 10.40 7.64 2.61
CA VAL A 44 10.33 7.61 1.15
C VAL A 44 10.17 9.07 0.69
N THR A 45 11.15 9.58 -0.04
CA THR A 45 11.20 10.97 -0.47
C THR A 45 10.99 11.14 -1.98
N GLU A 46 10.98 10.05 -2.72
CA GLU A 46 10.70 10.02 -4.15
C GLU A 46 9.60 8.99 -4.40
N ASN A 47 8.88 9.17 -5.50
CA ASN A 47 7.80 8.25 -5.89
C ASN A 47 8.37 6.94 -6.46
N LYS A 48 9.18 6.28 -5.66
CA LYS A 48 9.82 5.01 -6.01
C LYS A 48 9.92 4.14 -4.77
N PHE A 49 9.29 2.97 -4.82
CA PHE A 49 9.28 2.01 -3.74
C PHE A 49 10.00 0.76 -4.21
N VAL A 50 11.22 0.58 -3.72
CA VAL A 50 12.05 -0.56 -4.14
C VAL A 50 11.76 -1.79 -3.27
N TRP A 51 12.08 -2.96 -3.81
CA TRP A 51 12.00 -4.21 -3.06
C TRP A 51 13.43 -4.70 -2.85
N SER A 52 14.05 -4.34 -1.71
CA SER A 52 15.43 -4.72 -1.42
C SER A 52 15.69 -4.70 0.08
N LYS A 53 16.16 -5.82 0.62
CA LYS A 53 16.56 -5.90 2.03
C LYS A 53 17.79 -5.04 2.35
N GLU A 54 18.51 -4.58 1.32
CA GLU A 54 19.67 -3.70 1.49
C GLU A 54 19.29 -2.23 1.51
N ASP A 55 18.02 -1.92 1.23
CA ASP A 55 17.53 -0.55 1.19
C ASP A 55 16.83 -0.20 2.51
N ASP A 56 17.31 0.86 3.18
CA ASP A 56 16.79 1.26 4.49
C ASP A 56 15.32 1.70 4.42
N SER A 57 14.92 2.36 3.34
CA SER A 57 13.54 2.81 3.19
C SER A 57 12.59 1.62 3.03
N PHE A 58 13.00 0.58 2.30
CA PHE A 58 12.21 -0.64 2.20
C PHE A 58 12.08 -1.32 3.56
N ASN A 59 13.18 -1.44 4.29
CA ASN A 59 13.17 -2.11 5.60
C ASN A 59 12.28 -1.37 6.59
N ARG A 60 12.30 -0.03 6.55
CA ARG A 60 11.43 0.76 7.42
C ARG A 60 9.96 0.64 7.00
N LEU A 61 9.67 0.62 5.71
CA LEU A 61 8.30 0.40 5.22
C LEU A 61 7.77 -0.95 5.72
N GLU A 62 8.61 -1.99 5.65
CA GLU A 62 8.22 -3.32 6.12
C GLU A 62 7.94 -3.33 7.62
N GLU A 63 8.74 -2.64 8.42
CA GLU A 63 8.50 -2.49 9.86
C GLU A 63 7.17 -1.80 10.14
N ILE A 64 6.92 -0.68 9.45
CA ILE A 64 5.67 0.08 9.59
C ILE A 64 4.48 -0.82 9.26
N TYR A 65 4.58 -1.55 8.16
CA TYR A 65 3.52 -2.47 7.72
C TYR A 65 3.22 -3.53 8.80
N LYS A 66 4.26 -4.17 9.31
CA LYS A 66 4.10 -5.21 10.34
C LYS A 66 3.51 -4.66 11.63
N ASP A 67 3.98 -3.48 12.06
CA ASP A 67 3.50 -2.84 13.28
C ASP A 67 2.03 -2.42 13.16
N LEU A 68 1.65 -1.84 12.03
CA LEU A 68 0.26 -1.44 11.79
C LEU A 68 -0.65 -2.67 11.68
N TYR A 69 -0.18 -3.71 11.01
CA TYR A 69 -0.96 -4.94 10.88
C TYR A 69 -1.23 -5.55 12.26
N LEU A 70 -0.19 -5.66 13.07
CA LEU A 70 -0.32 -6.19 14.43
C LEU A 70 -1.23 -5.31 15.29
N GLY A 71 -1.13 -4.00 15.15
CA GLY A 71 -1.93 -3.06 15.93
C GLY A 71 -3.42 -3.11 15.61
N TYR A 72 -3.77 -3.21 14.33
CA TYR A 72 -5.17 -3.23 13.90
C TYR A 72 -5.79 -4.62 13.88
N ILE A 73 -4.99 -5.65 13.61
CA ILE A 73 -5.48 -7.03 13.46
C ILE A 73 -4.59 -7.98 14.28
N PRO A 74 -4.62 -7.87 15.62
CA PRO A 74 -3.64 -8.56 16.46
C PRO A 74 -3.83 -10.08 16.55
N ASN A 75 -5.05 -10.57 16.28
CA ASN A 75 -5.40 -11.98 16.50
C ASN A 75 -5.50 -12.78 15.21
N GLU A 76 -5.00 -12.24 14.09
CA GLU A 76 -5.06 -12.90 12.81
C GLU A 76 -3.67 -13.07 12.21
N TYR A 77 -3.56 -14.02 11.29
CA TYR A 77 -2.34 -14.21 10.52
C TYR A 77 -2.04 -12.95 9.71
N GLN A 78 -0.82 -12.45 9.83
CA GLN A 78 -0.38 -11.29 9.06
C GLN A 78 -0.05 -11.72 7.63
N THR A 79 -0.75 -11.14 6.66
CA THR A 79 -0.40 -11.34 5.25
C THR A 79 0.97 -10.74 4.99
N PRO A 80 1.94 -11.49 4.43
CA PRO A 80 3.27 -10.94 4.16
C PRO A 80 3.19 -9.77 3.19
N LEU A 81 4.07 -8.78 3.39
CA LEU A 81 4.09 -7.55 2.60
C LEU A 81 4.15 -7.80 1.09
N PHE A 82 4.87 -8.85 0.64
CA PHE A 82 5.05 -9.08 -0.80
C PHE A 82 3.73 -9.29 -1.53
N LYS A 83 2.71 -9.80 -0.86
CA LYS A 83 1.40 -10.03 -1.48
C LYS A 83 0.68 -8.73 -1.82
N PRO A 84 0.35 -7.84 -0.86
CA PRO A 84 -0.30 -6.58 -1.22
C PRO A 84 0.61 -5.66 -2.02
N PHE A 85 1.93 -5.71 -1.80
CA PHE A 85 2.87 -4.91 -2.57
C PHE A 85 2.76 -5.21 -4.06
N PHE A 86 2.61 -6.47 -4.42
CA PHE A 86 2.40 -6.90 -5.80
C PHE A 86 0.97 -6.62 -6.27
N HIS A 87 -0.03 -7.08 -5.52
CA HIS A 87 -1.43 -7.07 -5.96
C HIS A 87 -2.10 -5.71 -5.94
N LEU A 88 -1.54 -4.72 -5.25
CA LEU A 88 -2.07 -3.37 -5.27
C LEU A 88 -2.07 -2.78 -6.70
N LYS A 89 -1.28 -3.34 -7.60
CA LYS A 89 -1.27 -2.94 -9.02
C LYS A 89 -2.63 -3.07 -9.71
N HIS A 90 -3.53 -3.88 -9.16
CA HIS A 90 -4.85 -4.07 -9.73
C HIS A 90 -5.80 -2.89 -9.45
N GLU A 91 -5.42 -1.98 -8.57
CA GLU A 91 -6.28 -0.87 -8.15
C GLU A 91 -6.16 0.39 -9.03
N GLY A 92 -5.24 0.39 -9.98
CA GLY A 92 -5.12 1.46 -10.97
C GLY A 92 -4.21 2.63 -10.57
N PHE A 93 -3.91 2.81 -9.29
CA PHE A 93 -3.08 3.92 -8.82
C PHE A 93 -1.69 3.51 -8.34
N TRP A 94 -1.39 2.22 -8.34
CA TRP A 94 -0.10 1.64 -7.95
C TRP A 94 0.45 0.86 -9.12
N HIS A 95 1.69 1.10 -9.47
CA HIS A 95 2.31 0.57 -10.68
C HIS A 95 3.63 -0.11 -10.37
N LEU A 96 3.92 -1.16 -11.12
CA LEU A 96 5.18 -1.87 -11.00
C LEU A 96 6.00 -1.58 -12.25
N ASP A 97 7.17 -0.97 -12.07
CA ASP A 97 8.14 -0.79 -13.13
C ASP A 97 9.05 -2.01 -13.14
N VAL A 98 8.96 -2.82 -14.18
CA VAL A 98 9.61 -4.13 -14.24
C VAL A 98 10.53 -4.23 -15.44
N LYS A 99 11.50 -5.16 -15.37
CA LYS A 99 12.48 -5.37 -16.43
C LYS A 99 11.85 -5.91 -17.71
N ASP A 100 10.87 -6.80 -17.58
CA ASP A 100 10.17 -7.42 -18.71
C ASP A 100 8.67 -7.35 -18.50
N LYS A 101 8.02 -6.42 -19.19
CA LYS A 101 6.58 -6.17 -19.07
C LYS A 101 5.73 -7.33 -19.58
N ASP A 102 6.28 -8.19 -20.43
CA ASP A 102 5.54 -9.32 -21.01
C ASP A 102 5.53 -10.53 -20.09
N ASN A 103 6.35 -10.56 -19.05
CA ASN A 103 6.51 -11.70 -18.15
C ASN A 103 6.15 -11.41 -16.70
N ILE A 104 5.07 -10.64 -16.49
CA ILE A 104 4.57 -10.39 -15.13
C ILE A 104 3.73 -11.59 -14.70
N PRO A 105 4.07 -12.24 -13.57
CA PRO A 105 3.29 -13.40 -13.11
C PRO A 105 1.90 -13.01 -12.64
N LYS A 106 0.98 -13.96 -12.65
CA LYS A 106 -0.38 -13.74 -12.16
C LYS A 106 -0.45 -13.75 -10.64
N THR A 107 0.46 -14.46 -10.00
CA THR A 107 0.52 -14.58 -8.55
C THR A 107 1.75 -13.85 -8.00
N SER A 108 1.63 -13.35 -6.78
CA SER A 108 2.73 -12.65 -6.12
C SER A 108 3.90 -13.60 -5.83
N SER A 109 5.12 -13.08 -5.93
CA SER A 109 6.34 -13.85 -5.71
C SER A 109 7.43 -12.92 -5.21
N ILE A 110 8.10 -13.31 -4.11
CA ILE A 110 9.25 -12.58 -3.59
C ILE A 110 10.39 -12.61 -4.62
N CYS A 111 10.57 -13.75 -5.29
CA CYS A 111 11.60 -13.91 -6.30
C CYS A 111 11.40 -12.92 -7.46
N PHE A 112 10.16 -12.76 -7.92
CA PHE A 112 9.84 -11.80 -8.97
C PHE A 112 10.17 -10.36 -8.51
N LEU A 113 9.71 -9.98 -7.33
CA LEU A 113 9.94 -8.62 -6.80
C LEU A 113 11.44 -8.33 -6.62
N ARG A 114 12.19 -9.34 -6.15
CA ARG A 114 13.63 -9.18 -5.93
C ARG A 114 14.41 -9.04 -7.23
N ASN A 115 14.07 -9.84 -8.23
CA ASN A 115 14.89 -9.99 -9.42
C ASN A 115 14.39 -9.15 -10.61
N GLU A 116 13.08 -8.91 -10.73
CA GLU A 116 12.49 -8.31 -11.92
C GLU A 116 11.93 -6.92 -11.70
N LEU A 117 11.64 -6.52 -10.46
CA LEU A 117 11.10 -5.21 -10.16
C LEU A 117 12.22 -4.17 -10.05
N ASN A 118 12.09 -3.08 -10.80
CA ASN A 118 12.94 -1.91 -10.60
C ASN A 118 12.43 -1.10 -9.40
N TYR A 119 11.16 -0.73 -9.42
CA TYR A 119 10.48 -0.10 -8.31
C TYR A 119 8.97 -0.10 -8.56
N ALA A 120 8.20 0.09 -7.49
CA ALA A 120 6.78 0.40 -7.60
C ALA A 120 6.58 1.90 -7.41
N TYR A 121 5.48 2.44 -7.91
CA TYR A 121 5.19 3.86 -7.77
C TYR A 121 3.70 4.13 -7.81
N LEU A 122 3.32 5.26 -7.20
CA LEU A 122 1.94 5.75 -7.21
C LEU A 122 1.70 6.61 -8.44
N ASP A 123 0.44 6.75 -8.85
CA ASP A 123 0.10 7.81 -9.82
C ASP A 123 0.78 9.10 -9.39
N PRO A 124 1.42 9.84 -10.32
CA PRO A 124 2.06 11.10 -9.95
C PRO A 124 1.15 12.08 -9.22
N SER A 125 -0.12 12.15 -9.62
CA SER A 125 -1.08 13.03 -8.96
C SER A 125 -1.36 12.62 -7.52
N LEU A 126 -1.44 11.33 -7.26
CA LEU A 126 -1.63 10.83 -5.89
C LEU A 126 -0.39 11.09 -5.04
N TRP A 127 0.80 10.82 -5.59
CA TRP A 127 2.05 11.13 -4.91
C TRP A 127 2.13 12.61 -4.51
N ASP A 128 1.77 13.51 -5.44
CA ASP A 128 1.79 14.95 -5.18
C ASP A 128 0.82 15.33 -4.06
N LEU A 129 -0.38 14.77 -4.07
CA LEU A 129 -1.37 15.00 -3.02
C LEU A 129 -0.86 14.56 -1.64
N LEU A 130 -0.15 13.42 -1.60
CA LEU A 130 0.36 12.88 -0.35
C LEU A 130 1.53 13.66 0.24
N GLN A 131 2.04 14.68 -0.47
CA GLN A 131 3.03 15.58 0.09
C GLN A 131 2.43 16.61 1.03
N TYR A 132 1.09 16.75 1.04
CA TYR A 132 0.39 17.71 1.92
C TYR A 132 -0.08 17.00 3.18
N PRO A 133 0.32 17.52 4.39
CA PRO A 133 -0.07 16.88 5.65
C PRO A 133 -1.58 16.72 5.82
N GLU A 134 -2.37 17.70 5.40
CA GLU A 134 -3.82 17.65 5.53
C GLU A 134 -4.44 16.58 4.66
N VAL A 135 -3.88 16.30 3.47
CA VAL A 135 -4.34 15.22 2.59
C VAL A 135 -3.98 13.87 3.19
N ARG A 136 -2.75 13.73 3.69
CA ARG A 136 -2.33 12.49 4.36
C ARG A 136 -3.26 12.15 5.52
N GLU A 137 -3.57 13.15 6.36
CA GLU A 137 -4.45 12.94 7.51
C GLU A 137 -5.85 12.53 7.09
N GLU A 138 -6.40 13.20 6.08
CA GLU A 138 -7.71 12.86 5.54
C GLU A 138 -7.74 11.42 5.02
N TYR A 139 -6.76 11.04 4.22
CA TYR A 139 -6.74 9.70 3.60
C TYR A 139 -6.47 8.60 4.63
N LYS A 140 -5.60 8.85 5.60
CA LYS A 140 -5.39 7.89 6.69
C LYS A 140 -6.70 7.64 7.44
N GLN A 141 -7.42 8.72 7.77
CA GLN A 141 -8.67 8.60 8.52
C GLN A 141 -9.74 7.87 7.71
N LEU A 142 -9.83 8.15 6.40
CA LEU A 142 -10.76 7.43 5.53
C LEU A 142 -10.48 5.93 5.52
N ILE A 143 -9.22 5.54 5.38
CA ILE A 143 -8.82 4.14 5.34
C ILE A 143 -9.12 3.47 6.68
N ILE A 144 -8.78 4.11 7.78
CA ILE A 144 -9.02 3.57 9.12
C ILE A 144 -10.52 3.38 9.36
N ASP A 145 -11.31 4.42 9.08
CA ASP A 145 -12.75 4.38 9.36
C ASP A 145 -13.48 3.37 8.48
N PHE A 146 -13.08 3.26 7.22
CA PHE A 146 -13.78 2.38 6.28
C PHE A 146 -13.36 0.90 6.42
N PHE A 147 -12.07 0.64 6.61
CA PHE A 147 -11.55 -0.74 6.58
C PHE A 147 -11.15 -1.29 7.93
N LEU A 148 -10.63 -0.46 8.83
CA LEU A 148 -9.88 -0.93 10.00
C LEU A 148 -10.60 -0.74 11.32
N LYS A 149 -11.56 0.15 11.40
CA LYS A 149 -12.34 0.31 12.63
C LYS A 149 -13.31 -0.85 12.80
N PRO A 150 -13.42 -1.40 14.02
CA PRO A 150 -14.46 -2.38 14.30
C PRO A 150 -15.82 -1.73 14.06
N LYS A 151 -16.70 -2.46 13.37
CA LYS A 151 -18.08 -1.99 13.20
C LYS A 151 -18.78 -2.17 14.55
N ASN A 152 -19.19 -1.06 15.16
CA ASN A 152 -20.03 -1.09 16.32
C ASN A 152 -21.46 -1.38 15.86
N ASP A 153 -21.96 -2.49 16.29
CA ASP A 153 -23.35 -2.88 16.01
C ASP A 153 -24.31 -2.15 16.96
#